data_47d064b8e003ca0c9e39d3e4646c7a50
#
_entry.id   47d064b8e003ca0c9e39d3e4646c7a50
#
_cell.length_a   1.000
_cell.length_b   1.000
_cell.length_c   1.000
_cell.angle_alpha   90.00
_cell.angle_beta   90.00
_cell.angle_gamma   90.00
#
_symmetry.space_group_name_H-M   'P 1'
#
loop_
_entity.id
_entity.type
_entity.pdbx_description
1 polymer ?
#
loop_
_entity_poly.entity_id
_entity_poly.type
_entity_poly.pdbx_seq_one_letter_code
_entity_poly.pdbx_strand_id
1 'polypeptide(L)'
;MKIFMTGWEGMIGSHLTKYLQRMGHEVSHFRGDITNEQDWNRHAGENVRYDYMIHLAALAGVRPSFEQPEIYYANNVDGTRLALEWGDIFCKKILYASSSNAWEWWGNPYAATKKMNEIQAEQYMAIGMRFHTVWPGRDDMLYRKLEKGEVTYINEHHTRDFIHIDDLCSAIHMIMQNFEYVMDEQGPVVDIGTGHSTLVKSVAKAMGFEGEYRSENPQGERVHTRADMEYLHSLGWGPKRNILTSSGQNVIQFR
;
A
#
# COMPACT_ATOMS: atom_id res chain seq x y z
N MET A 1 -6.69 21.11 -1.53
CA MET A 1 -5.74 20.72 -2.60
C MET A 1 -6.51 19.95 -3.67
N LYS A 2 -6.07 20.06 -4.92
CA LYS A 2 -6.57 19.23 -6.03
C LYS A 2 -5.67 18.01 -6.18
N ILE A 3 -6.26 16.83 -6.14
CA ILE A 3 -5.56 15.55 -6.13
C ILE A 3 -6.04 14.71 -7.30
N PHE A 4 -5.12 14.12 -8.06
CA PHE A 4 -5.42 13.15 -9.10
C PHE A 4 -5.02 11.75 -8.63
N MET A 5 -5.93 10.78 -8.70
CA MET A 5 -5.71 9.46 -8.12
C MET A 5 -5.93 8.34 -9.14
N THR A 6 -4.96 7.43 -9.24
CA THR A 6 -5.13 6.13 -9.90
C THR A 6 -5.43 5.04 -8.89
N GLY A 7 -6.07 3.94 -9.30
CA GLY A 7 -6.40 2.83 -8.39
C GLY A 7 -7.44 3.16 -7.32
N TRP A 8 -8.26 4.17 -7.56
CA TRP A 8 -9.27 4.69 -6.65
C TRP A 8 -10.40 3.70 -6.33
N GLU A 9 -10.65 2.72 -7.19
CA GLU A 9 -11.62 1.64 -6.97
C GLU A 9 -11.09 0.53 -6.06
N GLY A 10 -9.77 0.47 -5.89
CA GLY A 10 -9.12 -0.51 -5.02
C GLY A 10 -9.42 -0.26 -3.54
N MET A 11 -9.06 -1.24 -2.70
CA MET A 11 -9.28 -1.17 -1.25
C MET A 11 -8.70 0.11 -0.63
N ILE A 12 -7.42 0.41 -0.87
CA ILE A 12 -6.79 1.62 -0.32
C ILE A 12 -7.37 2.88 -0.99
N GLY A 13 -7.47 2.89 -2.31
CA GLY A 13 -7.92 4.07 -3.07
C GLY A 13 -9.33 4.53 -2.69
N SER A 14 -10.27 3.61 -2.51
CA SER A 14 -11.66 3.93 -2.13
C SER A 14 -11.77 4.51 -0.71
N HIS A 15 -10.96 4.01 0.23
CA HIS A 15 -10.91 4.56 1.59
C HIS A 15 -10.19 5.91 1.62
N LEU A 16 -9.06 6.02 0.93
CA LEU A 16 -8.28 7.26 0.87
C LEU A 16 -9.06 8.38 0.18
N THR A 17 -9.79 8.10 -0.90
CA THR A 17 -10.68 9.08 -1.55
C THR A 17 -11.67 9.68 -0.56
N LYS A 18 -12.40 8.83 0.19
CA LYS A 18 -13.36 9.27 1.20
C LYS A 18 -12.69 10.05 2.34
N TYR A 19 -11.50 9.61 2.76
CA TYR A 19 -10.73 10.28 3.79
C TYR A 19 -10.32 11.68 3.35
N LEU A 20 -9.70 11.82 2.17
CA LEU A 20 -9.23 13.09 1.64
C LEU A 20 -10.39 14.09 1.37
N GLN A 21 -11.52 13.60 0.85
CA GLN A 21 -12.72 14.43 0.66
C GLN A 21 -13.25 14.97 2.00
N ARG A 22 -13.24 14.15 3.07
CA ARG A 22 -13.60 14.62 4.43
C ARG A 22 -12.62 15.66 4.99
N MET A 23 -11.34 15.61 4.56
CA MET A 23 -10.34 16.63 4.89
C MET A 23 -10.43 17.87 4.00
N GLY A 24 -11.45 17.98 3.14
CA GLY A 24 -11.70 19.17 2.29
C GLY A 24 -10.85 19.21 1.02
N HIS A 25 -10.33 18.07 0.57
CA HIS A 25 -9.59 17.98 -0.70
C HIS A 25 -10.53 17.61 -1.86
N GLU A 26 -10.23 18.15 -3.04
CA GLU A 26 -10.86 17.77 -4.31
C GLU A 26 -10.10 16.58 -4.90
N VAL A 27 -10.77 15.45 -5.13
CA VAL A 27 -10.15 14.22 -5.66
C VAL A 27 -10.75 13.90 -7.02
N SER A 28 -9.93 13.95 -8.05
CA SER A 28 -10.22 13.49 -9.42
C SER A 28 -9.61 12.11 -9.63
N HIS A 29 -10.24 11.31 -10.49
CA HIS A 29 -9.87 9.92 -10.67
C HIS A 29 -9.40 9.63 -12.09
N PHE A 30 -8.29 8.91 -12.20
CA PHE A 30 -7.89 8.29 -13.46
C PHE A 30 -8.91 7.22 -13.86
N ARG A 31 -9.33 7.24 -15.12
CA ARG A 31 -10.22 6.24 -15.71
C ARG A 31 -9.61 5.71 -16.98
N GLY A 32 -9.27 4.43 -16.98
CA GLY A 32 -8.63 3.75 -18.11
C GLY A 32 -7.63 2.71 -17.65
N ASP A 33 -6.86 2.20 -18.60
CA ASP A 33 -5.74 1.29 -18.37
C ASP A 33 -4.45 2.11 -18.18
N ILE A 34 -3.78 1.94 -17.03
CA ILE A 34 -2.54 2.67 -16.72
C ILE A 34 -1.40 2.30 -17.67
N THR A 35 -1.47 1.18 -18.39
CA THR A 35 -0.49 0.77 -19.40
C THR A 35 -0.76 1.37 -20.78
N ASN A 36 -1.89 2.04 -20.97
CA ASN A 36 -2.29 2.63 -22.22
C ASN A 36 -2.08 4.16 -22.22
N GLU A 37 -1.09 4.62 -22.99
CA GLU A 37 -0.76 6.04 -23.13
C GLU A 37 -1.96 6.89 -23.60
N GLN A 38 -2.84 6.34 -24.46
CA GLN A 38 -4.01 7.07 -24.95
C GLN A 38 -5.02 7.36 -23.81
N ASP A 39 -5.09 6.47 -22.80
CA ASP A 39 -5.95 6.70 -21.65
C ASP A 39 -5.41 7.83 -20.77
N TRP A 40 -4.09 7.95 -20.61
CA TRP A 40 -3.46 9.10 -19.95
C TRP A 40 -3.71 10.41 -20.70
N ASN A 41 -3.62 10.39 -22.02
CA ASN A 41 -3.84 11.56 -22.87
C ASN A 41 -5.27 12.13 -22.77
N ARG A 42 -6.28 11.30 -22.46
CA ARG A 42 -7.66 11.78 -22.22
C ARG A 42 -7.78 12.64 -20.95
N HIS A 43 -6.86 12.50 -20.00
CA HIS A 43 -6.81 13.30 -18.78
C HIS A 43 -5.91 14.54 -18.91
N ALA A 44 -5.19 14.67 -20.00
CA ALA A 44 -4.36 15.81 -20.30
C ALA A 44 -5.23 16.98 -20.84
N GLY A 45 -4.95 18.20 -20.40
CA GLY A 45 -5.63 19.39 -20.86
C GLY A 45 -4.78 20.63 -20.61
N GLU A 46 -4.91 21.66 -21.43
CA GLU A 46 -4.05 22.86 -21.39
C GLU A 46 -4.03 23.55 -20.01
N ASN A 47 -5.15 23.50 -19.30
CA ASN A 47 -5.32 24.14 -17.98
C ASN A 47 -5.42 23.14 -16.81
N VAL A 48 -5.14 21.86 -17.03
CA VAL A 48 -5.18 20.85 -15.98
C VAL A 48 -3.90 20.98 -15.14
N ARG A 49 -4.07 21.20 -13.82
CA ARG A 49 -2.99 21.21 -12.85
C ARG A 49 -3.51 20.69 -11.53
N TYR A 50 -2.75 19.75 -10.93
CA TYR A 50 -3.04 19.16 -9.64
C TYR A 50 -1.94 19.52 -8.62
N ASP A 51 -2.31 19.59 -7.36
CA ASP A 51 -1.32 19.71 -6.30
C ASP A 51 -0.58 18.39 -6.08
N TYR A 52 -1.32 17.27 -6.19
CA TYR A 52 -0.78 15.92 -6.04
C TYR A 52 -1.30 14.96 -7.08
N MET A 53 -0.43 14.02 -7.50
CA MET A 53 -0.86 12.72 -7.98
C MET A 53 -0.66 11.69 -6.87
N ILE A 54 -1.64 10.80 -6.67
CA ILE A 54 -1.51 9.61 -5.81
C ILE A 54 -1.72 8.38 -6.69
N HIS A 55 -0.62 7.70 -7.01
CA HIS A 55 -0.63 6.52 -7.87
C HIS A 55 -0.71 5.24 -7.03
N LEU A 56 -1.92 4.65 -6.96
CA LEU A 56 -2.19 3.41 -6.21
C LEU A 56 -2.50 2.22 -7.12
N ALA A 57 -2.71 2.44 -8.41
CA ALA A 57 -3.01 1.38 -9.36
C ALA A 57 -1.81 0.46 -9.50
N ALA A 58 -1.97 -0.79 -9.13
CA ALA A 58 -0.96 -1.83 -9.27
C ALA A 58 -1.58 -3.22 -9.08
N LEU A 59 -0.99 -4.23 -9.68
CA LEU A 59 -1.22 -5.62 -9.32
C LEU A 59 -0.45 -5.94 -8.05
N ALA A 60 -1.11 -6.53 -7.07
CA ALA A 60 -0.53 -6.87 -5.78
C ALA A 60 -0.71 -8.37 -5.48
N GLY A 61 0.28 -8.95 -4.80
CA GLY A 61 0.27 -10.35 -4.39
C GLY A 61 1.52 -11.08 -4.82
N VAL A 62 2.17 -11.75 -3.86
CA VAL A 62 3.41 -12.51 -4.10
C VAL A 62 3.13 -13.75 -4.96
N ARG A 63 2.17 -14.58 -4.57
CA ARG A 63 1.89 -15.85 -5.26
C ARG A 63 1.44 -15.65 -6.72
N PRO A 64 0.45 -14.80 -7.03
CA PRO A 64 0.04 -14.56 -8.41
C PRO A 64 1.16 -13.98 -9.29
N SER A 65 2.13 -13.26 -8.71
CA SER A 65 3.24 -12.70 -9.47
C SER A 65 4.21 -13.76 -10.03
N PHE A 66 4.29 -14.93 -9.40
CA PHE A 66 5.05 -16.06 -9.95
C PHE A 66 4.33 -16.74 -11.12
N GLU A 67 3.00 -16.71 -11.10
CA GLU A 67 2.17 -17.34 -12.14
C GLU A 67 2.11 -16.47 -13.41
N GLN A 68 2.15 -15.13 -13.26
CA GLN A 68 1.97 -14.18 -14.35
C GLN A 68 2.98 -13.01 -14.28
N PRO A 69 4.29 -13.28 -14.25
CA PRO A 69 5.30 -12.24 -14.02
C PRO A 69 5.26 -11.14 -15.09
N GLU A 70 5.05 -11.45 -16.36
CA GLU A 70 5.01 -10.47 -17.45
C GLU A 70 3.87 -9.45 -17.25
N ILE A 71 2.70 -9.91 -16.78
CA ILE A 71 1.56 -9.03 -16.51
C ILE A 71 1.89 -8.08 -15.34
N TYR A 72 2.59 -8.59 -14.31
CA TYR A 72 3.05 -7.75 -13.21
C TYR A 72 4.06 -6.70 -13.65
N TYR A 73 5.02 -7.05 -14.52
CA TYR A 73 5.99 -6.09 -15.06
C TYR A 73 5.30 -5.05 -15.93
N ALA A 74 4.48 -5.44 -16.90
CA ALA A 74 3.76 -4.52 -17.77
C ALA A 74 2.89 -3.56 -16.95
N ASN A 75 2.06 -4.08 -16.03
CA ASN A 75 1.17 -3.24 -15.25
C ASN A 75 1.92 -2.35 -14.25
N ASN A 76 2.81 -2.94 -13.45
CA ASN A 76 3.41 -2.22 -12.33
C ASN A 76 4.59 -1.35 -12.77
N VAL A 77 5.41 -1.78 -13.74
CA VAL A 77 6.60 -1.03 -14.17
C VAL A 77 6.26 -0.07 -15.30
N ASP A 78 5.70 -0.56 -16.42
CA ASP A 78 5.37 0.29 -17.55
C ASP A 78 4.23 1.24 -17.21
N GLY A 79 3.19 0.76 -16.50
CA GLY A 79 2.09 1.60 -16.05
C GLY A 79 2.53 2.68 -15.06
N THR A 80 3.46 2.38 -14.13
CA THR A 80 4.01 3.39 -13.22
C THR A 80 4.90 4.39 -13.95
N ARG A 81 5.67 3.96 -14.98
CA ARG A 81 6.44 4.88 -15.82
C ARG A 81 5.54 5.93 -16.45
N LEU A 82 4.46 5.50 -17.11
CA LEU A 82 3.48 6.43 -17.71
C LEU A 82 2.83 7.36 -16.67
N ALA A 83 2.53 6.83 -15.48
CA ALA A 83 2.01 7.63 -14.38
C ALA A 83 2.99 8.72 -13.94
N LEU A 84 4.28 8.38 -13.78
CA LEU A 84 5.31 9.33 -13.38
C LEU A 84 5.52 10.40 -14.43
N GLU A 85 5.62 10.02 -15.71
CA GLU A 85 5.76 10.94 -16.85
C GLU A 85 4.57 11.92 -16.94
N TRP A 86 3.36 11.42 -16.83
CA TRP A 86 2.15 12.26 -16.82
C TRP A 86 2.09 13.15 -15.57
N GLY A 87 2.42 12.59 -14.42
CA GLY A 87 2.42 13.29 -13.13
C GLY A 87 3.42 14.46 -13.10
N ASP A 88 4.59 14.30 -13.69
CA ASP A 88 5.61 15.35 -13.79
C ASP A 88 5.11 16.57 -14.60
N ILE A 89 4.29 16.35 -15.62
CA ILE A 89 3.73 17.41 -16.46
C ILE A 89 2.56 18.11 -15.75
N PHE A 90 1.66 17.36 -15.10
CA PHE A 90 0.35 17.86 -14.68
C PHE A 90 0.19 18.02 -13.18
N CYS A 91 1.14 17.55 -12.37
CA CYS A 91 1.08 17.60 -10.91
C CYS A 91 2.34 18.27 -10.33
N LYS A 92 2.22 18.92 -9.18
CA LYS A 92 3.38 19.50 -8.49
C LYS A 92 4.20 18.44 -7.76
N LYS A 93 3.55 17.39 -7.27
CA LYS A 93 4.11 16.34 -6.41
C LYS A 93 3.45 15.01 -6.69
N ILE A 94 4.20 13.93 -6.50
CA ILE A 94 3.72 12.58 -6.74
C ILE A 94 3.91 11.74 -5.49
N LEU A 95 2.85 11.03 -5.08
CA LEU A 95 2.93 9.91 -4.15
C LEU A 95 2.59 8.62 -4.90
N TYR A 96 3.36 7.56 -4.68
CA TYR A 96 3.07 6.28 -5.32
C TYR A 96 3.17 5.11 -4.36
N ALA A 97 2.36 4.06 -4.61
CA ALA A 97 2.35 2.87 -3.79
C ALA A 97 3.57 1.99 -4.08
N SER A 98 4.51 1.92 -3.14
CA SER A 98 5.50 0.87 -3.04
C SER A 98 5.03 -0.21 -2.06
N SER A 99 5.89 -1.06 -1.61
CA SER A 99 5.59 -2.18 -0.72
C SER A 99 6.76 -2.48 0.21
N SER A 100 6.48 -2.94 1.42
CA SER A 100 7.50 -3.51 2.29
C SER A 100 8.26 -4.67 1.63
N ASN A 101 7.68 -5.33 0.63
CA ASN A 101 8.37 -6.37 -0.16
C ASN A 101 9.56 -5.82 -0.96
N ALA A 102 9.60 -4.53 -1.31
CA ALA A 102 10.72 -3.92 -2.02
C ALA A 102 12.06 -3.98 -1.25
N TRP A 103 12.04 -4.22 0.07
CA TRP A 103 13.23 -4.47 0.87
C TRP A 103 13.96 -5.75 0.47
N GLU A 104 13.22 -6.81 0.11
CA GLU A 104 13.74 -8.10 -0.34
C GLU A 104 13.28 -8.35 -1.79
N TRP A 105 13.57 -7.38 -2.66
CA TRP A 105 13.07 -7.31 -4.04
C TRP A 105 13.42 -8.53 -4.89
N TRP A 106 14.49 -9.24 -4.57
CA TRP A 106 14.91 -10.47 -5.26
C TRP A 106 14.04 -11.69 -4.95
N GLY A 107 13.18 -11.62 -3.95
CA GLY A 107 12.39 -12.74 -3.44
C GLY A 107 11.25 -13.17 -4.38
N ASN A 108 10.66 -12.23 -5.11
CA ASN A 108 9.52 -12.51 -5.98
C ASN A 108 9.31 -11.41 -7.04
N PRO A 109 8.60 -11.71 -8.16
CA PRO A 109 8.37 -10.73 -9.23
C PRO A 109 7.63 -9.47 -8.77
N TYR A 110 6.61 -9.59 -7.90
CA TYR A 110 5.91 -8.42 -7.35
C TYR A 110 6.86 -7.49 -6.59
N ALA A 111 7.71 -8.04 -5.72
CA ALA A 111 8.71 -7.26 -4.98
C ALA A 111 9.68 -6.55 -5.93
N ALA A 112 10.14 -7.25 -6.98
CA ALA A 112 11.01 -6.68 -8.01
C ALA A 112 10.34 -5.50 -8.72
N THR A 113 9.06 -5.63 -9.13
CA THR A 113 8.34 -4.51 -9.78
C THR A 113 8.22 -3.29 -8.85
N LYS A 114 8.01 -3.49 -7.55
CA LYS A 114 7.93 -2.38 -6.60
C LYS A 114 9.28 -1.69 -6.39
N LYS A 115 10.38 -2.45 -6.37
CA LYS A 115 11.73 -1.87 -6.34
C LYS A 115 12.06 -1.11 -7.62
N MET A 116 11.65 -1.61 -8.78
CA MET A 116 11.81 -0.89 -10.06
C MET A 116 11.03 0.44 -10.07
N ASN A 117 9.83 0.47 -9.47
CA ASN A 117 9.08 1.73 -9.32
C ASN A 117 9.84 2.76 -8.47
N GLU A 118 10.50 2.33 -7.38
CA GLU A 118 11.33 3.21 -6.57
C GLU A 118 12.50 3.79 -7.39
N ILE A 119 13.18 2.96 -8.18
CA ILE A 119 14.29 3.39 -9.06
C ILE A 119 13.81 4.35 -10.14
N GLN A 120 12.67 4.04 -10.80
CA GLN A 120 12.10 4.94 -11.81
C GLN A 120 11.74 6.32 -11.25
N ALA A 121 11.27 6.35 -10.00
CA ALA A 121 10.78 7.57 -9.36
C ALA A 121 11.90 8.52 -8.89
N GLU A 122 13.16 8.07 -8.81
CA GLU A 122 14.29 8.88 -8.30
C GLU A 122 14.52 10.19 -9.08
N GLN A 123 14.14 10.25 -10.33
CA GLN A 123 14.30 11.45 -11.17
C GLN A 123 13.11 12.42 -11.12
N TYR A 124 12.08 12.10 -10.33
CA TYR A 124 10.86 12.89 -10.21
C TYR A 124 10.69 13.45 -8.79
N MET A 125 9.88 14.49 -8.64
CA MET A 125 9.44 14.98 -7.33
C MET A 125 8.38 14.00 -6.77
N ALA A 126 8.84 12.82 -6.32
CA ALA A 126 7.99 11.69 -5.99
C ALA A 126 8.43 10.98 -4.71
N ILE A 127 7.46 10.61 -3.86
CA ILE A 127 7.68 9.80 -2.66
C ILE A 127 7.00 8.46 -2.81
N GLY A 128 7.79 7.39 -2.68
CA GLY A 128 7.34 6.01 -2.60
C GLY A 128 6.88 5.65 -1.20
N MET A 129 5.70 5.08 -1.11
CA MET A 129 5.10 4.66 0.14
C MET A 129 5.16 3.13 0.23
N ARG A 130 6.07 2.59 1.03
CA ARG A 130 6.17 1.14 1.30
C ARG A 130 5.10 0.72 2.27
N PHE A 131 3.95 0.33 1.76
CA PHE A 131 2.87 -0.19 2.59
C PHE A 131 3.23 -1.54 3.21
N HIS A 132 3.01 -1.67 4.50
CA HIS A 132 3.02 -2.92 5.22
C HIS A 132 1.66 -3.64 5.12
N THR A 133 1.37 -4.62 5.98
CA THR A 133 0.15 -5.43 5.82
C THR A 133 -1.08 -4.65 6.26
N VAL A 134 -1.86 -4.19 5.31
CA VAL A 134 -3.09 -3.42 5.58
C VAL A 134 -4.23 -4.34 5.99
N TRP A 135 -4.92 -4.01 7.10
CA TRP A 135 -6.12 -4.69 7.54
C TRP A 135 -7.30 -3.72 7.71
N PRO A 136 -8.57 -4.18 7.59
CA PRO A 136 -9.02 -5.56 7.36
C PRO A 136 -8.64 -6.17 6.00
N GLY A 137 -8.15 -5.40 5.03
CA GLY A 137 -7.65 -5.90 3.77
C GLY A 137 -8.73 -6.20 2.73
N ARG A 138 -8.30 -6.74 1.57
CA ARG A 138 -9.18 -7.27 0.53
C ARG A 138 -9.66 -8.67 0.94
N ASP A 139 -10.70 -9.15 0.28
CA ASP A 139 -11.31 -10.46 0.53
C ASP A 139 -10.35 -11.66 0.38
N ASP A 140 -9.33 -11.51 -0.47
CA ASP A 140 -8.28 -12.51 -0.71
C ASP A 140 -7.14 -12.47 0.33
N MET A 141 -7.14 -11.50 1.24
CA MET A 141 -6.10 -11.33 2.26
C MET A 141 -6.43 -12.09 3.55
N LEU A 142 -5.39 -12.39 4.32
CA LEU A 142 -5.45 -13.23 5.51
C LEU A 142 -6.55 -12.83 6.50
N TYR A 143 -6.65 -11.54 6.87
CA TYR A 143 -7.63 -11.08 7.86
C TYR A 143 -9.06 -11.42 7.42
N ARG A 144 -9.44 -11.08 6.18
CA ARG A 144 -10.77 -11.38 5.63
C ARG A 144 -11.03 -12.88 5.48
N LYS A 145 -10.02 -13.65 5.08
CA LYS A 145 -10.13 -15.11 5.02
C LYS A 145 -10.31 -15.73 6.41
N LEU A 146 -9.66 -15.19 7.45
CA LEU A 146 -9.90 -15.62 8.83
C LEU A 146 -11.34 -15.30 9.27
N GLU A 147 -11.84 -14.10 9.00
CA GLU A 147 -13.24 -13.73 9.29
C GLU A 147 -14.26 -14.67 8.63
N LYS A 148 -13.96 -15.15 7.41
CA LYS A 148 -14.82 -16.05 6.64
C LYS A 148 -14.63 -17.53 6.97
N GLY A 149 -13.63 -17.87 7.80
CA GLY A 149 -13.28 -19.27 8.08
C GLY A 149 -12.66 -20.02 6.87
N GLU A 150 -12.09 -19.29 5.92
CA GLU A 150 -11.52 -19.85 4.67
C GLU A 150 -10.04 -20.24 4.81
N VAL A 151 -9.43 -20.00 5.97
CA VAL A 151 -8.02 -20.33 6.22
C VAL A 151 -7.92 -21.76 6.73
N THR A 152 -7.09 -22.56 6.05
CA THR A 152 -6.85 -23.96 6.42
C THR A 152 -5.62 -24.15 7.28
N TYR A 153 -4.59 -23.34 7.11
CA TYR A 153 -3.38 -23.38 7.91
C TYR A 153 -2.75 -21.99 8.08
N ILE A 154 -1.95 -21.84 9.12
CA ILE A 154 -1.18 -20.63 9.44
C ILE A 154 0.30 -20.98 9.58
N ASN A 155 1.19 -20.20 8.97
CA ASN A 155 2.63 -20.28 9.21
C ASN A 155 2.95 -19.63 10.55
N GLU A 156 3.29 -20.44 11.54
CA GLU A 156 3.33 -20.03 12.94
C GLU A 156 4.48 -19.08 13.30
N HIS A 157 5.56 -19.08 12.50
CA HIS A 157 6.73 -18.23 12.73
C HIS A 157 6.69 -16.91 11.94
N HIS A 158 5.72 -16.74 11.04
CA HIS A 158 5.60 -15.52 10.27
C HIS A 158 5.12 -14.36 11.13
N THR A 159 5.78 -13.22 10.99
CA THR A 159 5.32 -11.96 11.57
C THR A 159 5.02 -10.93 10.50
N ARG A 160 4.05 -10.08 10.76
CA ARG A 160 3.69 -8.96 9.89
C ARG A 160 3.51 -7.70 10.73
N ASP A 161 3.88 -6.58 10.15
CA ASP A 161 3.44 -5.29 10.64
C ASP A 161 2.05 -5.01 10.05
N PHE A 162 1.03 -5.02 10.91
CA PHE A 162 -0.37 -4.86 10.51
C PHE A 162 -0.84 -3.43 10.77
N ILE A 163 -1.05 -2.66 9.72
CA ILE A 163 -1.59 -1.31 9.80
C ILE A 163 -3.08 -1.27 9.43
N HIS A 164 -3.89 -0.57 10.23
CA HIS A 164 -5.30 -0.36 9.89
C HIS A 164 -5.45 0.61 8.72
N ILE A 165 -6.46 0.39 7.86
CA ILE A 165 -6.69 1.21 6.68
C ILE A 165 -6.89 2.71 7.01
N ASP A 166 -7.54 3.05 8.12
CA ASP A 166 -7.72 4.46 8.50
C ASP A 166 -6.40 5.09 8.98
N ASP A 167 -5.55 4.32 9.67
CA ASP A 167 -4.22 4.78 10.07
C ASP A 167 -3.33 4.98 8.85
N LEU A 168 -3.40 4.06 7.87
CA LEU A 168 -2.72 4.22 6.57
C LEU A 168 -3.16 5.53 5.87
N CYS A 169 -4.46 5.79 5.77
CA CYS A 169 -4.97 7.01 5.14
C CYS A 169 -4.47 8.27 5.88
N SER A 170 -4.43 8.25 7.20
CA SER A 170 -3.91 9.37 7.99
C SER A 170 -2.41 9.58 7.82
N ALA A 171 -1.62 8.49 7.70
CA ALA A 171 -0.19 8.57 7.41
C ALA A 171 0.09 9.19 6.03
N ILE A 172 -0.64 8.74 4.99
CA ILE A 172 -0.53 9.32 3.64
C ILE A 172 -0.83 10.82 3.68
N HIS A 173 -1.88 11.23 4.38
CA HIS A 173 -2.22 12.65 4.52
C HIS A 173 -1.14 13.43 5.28
N MET A 174 -0.52 12.86 6.32
CA MET A 174 0.60 13.47 7.03
C MET A 174 1.81 13.68 6.11
N ILE A 175 2.15 12.68 5.29
CA ILE A 175 3.21 12.79 4.27
C ILE A 175 2.90 13.90 3.26
N MET A 176 1.66 13.99 2.78
CA MET A 176 1.24 15.07 1.87
C MET A 176 1.45 16.46 2.50
N GLN A 177 1.12 16.63 3.77
CA GLN A 177 1.26 17.91 4.45
C GLN A 177 2.72 18.33 4.70
N ASN A 178 3.64 17.35 4.71
CA ASN A 178 5.07 17.53 5.02
C ASN A 178 5.98 17.08 3.87
N PHE A 179 5.51 17.13 2.63
CA PHE A 179 6.17 16.51 1.49
C PHE A 179 7.63 16.93 1.31
N GLU A 180 7.93 18.24 1.32
CA GLU A 180 9.30 18.74 1.17
C GLU A 180 10.20 18.25 2.30
N TYR A 181 9.71 18.34 3.52
CA TYR A 181 10.47 17.87 4.69
C TYR A 181 10.74 16.35 4.60
N VAL A 182 9.78 15.56 4.10
CA VAL A 182 9.98 14.13 3.83
C VAL A 182 11.10 13.90 2.82
N MET A 183 11.09 14.64 1.70
CA MET A 183 12.11 14.51 0.66
C MET A 183 13.49 14.86 1.16
N ASP A 184 13.62 15.93 1.97
CA ASP A 184 14.89 16.45 2.43
C ASP A 184 15.52 15.58 3.54
N GLU A 185 14.72 15.12 4.49
CA GLU A 185 15.22 14.44 5.69
C GLU A 185 15.20 12.91 5.58
N GLN A 186 14.17 12.34 4.95
CA GLN A 186 14.01 10.88 4.80
C GLN A 186 14.42 10.36 3.43
N GLY A 187 14.31 11.23 2.40
CA GLY A 187 14.49 10.85 1.01
C GLY A 187 13.22 10.33 0.34
N PRO A 188 13.36 9.75 -0.88
CA PRO A 188 12.22 9.52 -1.77
C PRO A 188 11.37 8.29 -1.42
N VAL A 189 11.61 7.61 -0.30
CA VAL A 189 10.85 6.40 0.09
C VAL A 189 10.60 6.35 1.59
N VAL A 190 9.35 6.11 1.98
CA VAL A 190 8.89 6.04 3.38
C VAL A 190 8.16 4.73 3.64
N ASP A 191 8.50 4.04 4.73
CA ASP A 191 7.71 2.91 5.23
C ASP A 191 6.43 3.40 5.90
N ILE A 192 5.30 2.74 5.63
CA ILE A 192 4.02 3.01 6.30
C ILE A 192 3.49 1.73 6.93
N GLY A 193 3.61 1.66 8.25
CA GLY A 193 3.21 0.55 9.10
C GLY A 193 2.90 1.02 10.50
N THR A 194 3.09 0.15 11.48
CA THR A 194 2.94 0.46 12.91
C THR A 194 4.25 0.44 13.68
N GLY A 195 5.34 -0.08 13.07
CA GLY A 195 6.60 -0.35 13.73
C GLY A 195 6.58 -1.58 14.64
N HIS A 196 5.48 -2.34 14.65
CA HIS A 196 5.33 -3.52 15.48
C HIS A 196 5.15 -4.79 14.64
N SER A 197 6.07 -5.72 14.78
CA SER A 197 6.00 -7.03 14.14
C SER A 197 5.13 -7.96 14.98
N THR A 198 3.96 -8.32 14.49
CA THR A 198 2.99 -9.18 15.19
C THR A 198 2.98 -10.58 14.57
N LEU A 199 3.05 -11.64 15.42
CA LEU A 199 2.92 -13.02 14.96
C LEU A 199 1.55 -13.24 14.29
N VAL A 200 1.58 -13.77 13.06
CA VAL A 200 0.36 -14.16 12.32
C VAL A 200 -0.47 -15.15 13.14
N LYS A 201 0.19 -16.10 13.82
CA LYS A 201 -0.42 -17.04 14.76
C LYS A 201 -1.22 -16.35 15.86
N SER A 202 -0.69 -15.25 16.43
CA SER A 202 -1.39 -14.50 17.48
C SER A 202 -2.66 -13.85 16.98
N VAL A 203 -2.61 -13.27 15.76
CA VAL A 203 -3.80 -12.68 15.10
C VAL A 203 -4.83 -13.77 14.82
N ALA A 204 -4.42 -14.88 14.21
CA ALA A 204 -5.31 -16.00 13.91
C ALA A 204 -6.00 -16.53 15.16
N LYS A 205 -5.23 -16.74 16.27
CA LYS A 205 -5.77 -17.18 17.56
C LYS A 205 -6.78 -16.17 18.15
N ALA A 206 -6.46 -14.87 18.09
CA ALA A 206 -7.37 -13.81 18.55
C ALA A 206 -8.68 -13.76 17.75
N MET A 207 -8.66 -14.23 16.50
CA MET A 207 -9.84 -14.34 15.61
C MET A 207 -10.54 -15.71 15.69
N GLY A 208 -10.14 -16.59 16.62
CA GLY A 208 -10.79 -17.88 16.84
C GLY A 208 -10.38 -18.98 15.84
N PHE A 209 -9.21 -18.87 15.21
CA PHE A 209 -8.72 -19.90 14.31
C PHE A 209 -8.31 -21.17 15.08
N GLU A 210 -8.90 -22.31 14.70
CA GLU A 210 -8.66 -23.64 15.27
C GLU A 210 -7.99 -24.63 14.28
N GLY A 211 -7.55 -24.12 13.11
CA GLY A 211 -6.93 -24.95 12.07
C GLY A 211 -5.47 -25.30 12.34
N GLU A 212 -4.80 -25.77 11.29
CA GLU A 212 -3.42 -26.28 11.37
C GLU A 212 -2.40 -25.12 11.47
N TYR A 213 -1.35 -25.33 12.28
CA TYR A 213 -0.17 -24.48 12.30
C TYR A 213 1.01 -25.18 11.67
N ARG A 214 1.71 -24.53 10.73
CA ARG A 214 2.84 -25.08 9.98
C ARG A 214 4.09 -24.24 10.16
N SER A 215 5.25 -24.86 10.04
CA SER A 215 6.55 -24.20 10.06
C SER A 215 7.15 -24.16 8.65
N GLU A 216 6.37 -23.67 7.66
CA GLU A 216 6.77 -23.59 6.27
C GLU A 216 7.22 -22.16 5.90
N ASN A 217 8.14 -22.06 4.94
CA ASN A 217 8.51 -20.82 4.29
C ASN A 217 8.11 -20.88 2.82
N PRO A 218 6.87 -20.48 2.45
CA PRO A 218 6.46 -20.46 1.07
C PRO A 218 7.41 -19.60 0.22
N GLN A 219 7.68 -20.05 -1.00
CA GLN A 219 8.60 -19.37 -1.90
C GLN A 219 8.23 -17.89 -2.06
N GLY A 220 9.23 -17.04 -1.90
CA GLY A 220 9.11 -15.61 -2.10
C GLY A 220 8.35 -14.84 -1.00
N GLU A 221 7.81 -15.50 0.01
CA GLU A 221 7.17 -14.83 1.14
C GLU A 221 8.22 -14.42 2.17
N ARG A 222 8.16 -13.16 2.62
CA ARG A 222 8.99 -12.70 3.74
C ARG A 222 8.51 -13.34 5.06
N VAL A 223 9.45 -13.79 5.86
CA VAL A 223 9.12 -14.36 7.18
C VAL A 223 8.76 -13.27 8.18
N HIS A 224 9.52 -12.17 8.17
CA HIS A 224 9.34 -11.06 9.12
C HIS A 224 9.20 -9.73 8.39
N THR A 225 8.23 -8.92 8.81
CA THR A 225 8.10 -7.53 8.35
C THR A 225 7.90 -6.59 9.52
N ARG A 226 8.57 -5.43 9.46
CA ARG A 226 8.44 -4.33 10.41
C ARG A 226 8.75 -3.03 9.68
N ALA A 227 7.90 -2.03 9.82
CA ALA A 227 8.12 -0.70 9.29
C ALA A 227 9.17 0.06 10.10
N ASP A 228 9.99 0.83 9.42
CA ASP A 228 10.74 1.91 10.05
C ASP A 228 9.80 3.09 10.25
N MET A 229 9.57 3.43 11.51
CA MET A 229 8.62 4.47 11.91
C MET A 229 9.30 5.73 12.43
N GLU A 230 10.62 5.76 12.50
CA GLU A 230 11.37 6.87 13.10
C GLU A 230 10.93 8.20 12.50
N TYR A 231 10.85 8.23 11.19
CA TYR A 231 10.48 9.43 10.47
C TYR A 231 9.01 9.88 10.72
N LEU A 232 8.04 8.97 10.59
CA LEU A 232 6.63 9.31 10.84
C LEU A 232 6.40 9.74 12.30
N HIS A 233 7.11 9.13 13.25
CA HIS A 233 7.09 9.54 14.65
C HIS A 233 7.67 10.96 14.84
N SER A 234 8.72 11.33 14.11
CA SER A 234 9.29 12.69 14.19
C SER A 234 8.32 13.76 13.70
N LEU A 235 7.40 13.40 12.79
CA LEU A 235 6.28 14.26 12.38
C LEU A 235 5.12 14.30 13.40
N GLY A 236 5.22 13.58 14.52
CA GLY A 236 4.17 13.44 15.50
C GLY A 236 3.03 12.49 15.10
N TRP A 237 3.23 11.69 14.02
CA TRP A 237 2.26 10.69 13.61
C TRP A 237 2.55 9.33 14.26
N GLY A 238 1.49 8.64 14.68
CA GLY A 238 1.54 7.26 15.15
C GLY A 238 0.22 6.53 14.91
N PRO A 239 0.25 5.19 14.78
CA PRO A 239 -0.95 4.38 14.55
C PRO A 239 -1.85 4.42 15.80
N LYS A 240 -3.17 4.44 15.58
CA LYS A 240 -4.18 4.49 16.64
C LYS A 240 -4.86 3.16 16.89
N ARG A 241 -4.75 2.21 15.95
CA ARG A 241 -5.42 0.91 16.03
C ARG A 241 -4.43 -0.24 16.10
N ASN A 242 -4.74 -1.21 16.94
CA ASN A 242 -3.95 -2.43 17.08
C ASN A 242 -4.81 -3.64 16.68
N ILE A 243 -4.27 -4.49 15.81
CA ILE A 243 -4.99 -5.63 15.26
C ILE A 243 -5.43 -6.63 16.34
N LEU A 244 -4.64 -6.85 17.39
CA LEU A 244 -4.97 -7.80 18.45
C LEU A 244 -6.11 -7.32 19.34
N THR A 245 -6.18 -6.03 19.65
CA THR A 245 -7.23 -5.48 20.51
C THR A 245 -8.52 -5.22 19.73
N SER A 246 -8.42 -4.90 18.46
CA SER A 246 -9.58 -4.61 17.60
C SER A 246 -10.24 -5.87 17.04
N SER A 247 -9.49 -6.94 16.81
CA SER A 247 -10.04 -8.23 16.35
C SER A 247 -10.90 -8.94 17.40
N GLY A 248 -10.62 -8.71 18.69
CA GLY A 248 -11.45 -9.25 19.77
C GLY A 248 -12.80 -8.55 19.96
N GLN A 249 -12.94 -7.30 19.51
CA GLN A 249 -14.19 -6.54 19.65
C GLN A 249 -15.24 -6.90 18.59
N ASN A 250 -14.83 -7.38 17.41
CA ASN A 250 -15.74 -7.81 16.35
C ASN A 250 -16.37 -9.19 16.58
N VAL A 251 -15.77 -10.02 17.45
CA VAL A 251 -16.27 -11.36 17.76
C VAL A 251 -17.45 -11.33 18.76
N ILE A 252 -17.64 -10.22 19.50
CA ILE A 252 -18.67 -10.09 20.52
C ILE A 252 -20.03 -9.59 19.96
N GLN A 253 -20.08 -9.12 18.71
CA GLN A 253 -21.33 -8.60 18.11
C GLN A 253 -22.15 -9.62 17.27
N PHE A 254 -21.69 -10.88 17.17
CA PHE A 254 -22.43 -11.94 16.49
C PHE A 254 -22.67 -13.15 17.43
N ARG A 255 -23.45 -12.92 18.49
CA ARG A 255 -24.18 -13.97 19.21
C ARG A 255 -25.66 -13.59 19.32
#